data_7b4ffb485324573896bb42a9e2f905d4
#
_entry.id   7b4ffb485324573896bb42a9e2f905d4
#
_cell.length_a   1.000
_cell.length_b   1.000
_cell.length_c   1.000
_cell.angle_alpha   90.00
_cell.angle_beta   90.00
_cell.angle_gamma   90.00
#
_symmetry.space_group_name_H-M   'P 1'
#
loop_
_entity.id
_entity.type
_entity.pdbx_description
1 polymer ?
#
loop_
_entity_poly.entity_id
_entity_poly.type
_entity_poly.pdbx_seq_one_letter_code
_entity_poly.pdbx_strand_id
1 'polypeptide(L)'
;MGPLRPHHRPEPPWGGLPPVEPQELRPFGGGRGVGPLFDGGEPEEILEAYAGLTGKAYPAPRWSLGVWWSRCYYRSPEEALEVARSLREREIPGDVLVLDGRAWLEVETRCALEWDSRRYPDPPAFVREVKSLGYRLCLWEYPYISLYNPLFPELARKGFFLRDAQGHAYVYRWDPEPFGELLTPLPPSGILDFTREEVVRWWQERHQALFALGVDVMKTDFGEQVPEDAYAANGDSGAYLHNAYPLLYNRVVWEATPERLVFARSGYAGSHRYPVVWGGDPQADWDGLAASLRGGLSWGLSGGPYYAHDIGGFYGTPEAELYVRWTQAAVFFSHVRFHGTSPREPWFFGEEAERLVRAWLRLRLRLLPYLEASLAWDLSRGLPLAKALPLAFPQDPWARGFEEEFLVGTDLLVAPLVEPGGKREVYLPEGRWYDLWTGGLYEGPTLVRKKWPLEQIPLFAREGAVIPLGSPSPSLRAEDVVLQGVVLVGKGGERNVDQGQVLGVVSEGFTLGRILFGEGL
;
A
#
# COMPACT_ATOMS: atom_id res chain seq x y z
N MET A 1 34.87 26.17 -31.98
CA MET A 1 33.68 25.44 -31.53
C MET A 1 32.83 26.45 -30.76
N GLY A 2 31.75 26.92 -31.35
CA GLY A 2 30.85 27.90 -30.72
C GLY A 2 29.90 27.23 -29.72
N PRO A 3 29.36 27.99 -28.75
CA PRO A 3 28.45 27.43 -27.74
C PRO A 3 27.18 26.93 -28.40
N LEU A 4 26.77 25.69 -28.03
CA LEU A 4 25.50 25.10 -28.44
C LEU A 4 24.37 26.02 -27.96
N ARG A 5 23.52 26.43 -28.89
CA ARG A 5 22.30 27.19 -28.57
C ARG A 5 21.37 26.31 -27.73
N PRO A 6 20.72 26.86 -26.69
CA PRO A 6 19.72 26.10 -25.95
C PRO A 6 18.60 25.69 -26.90
N HIS A 7 18.29 24.40 -26.92
CA HIS A 7 17.14 23.88 -27.65
C HIS A 7 15.87 24.56 -27.12
N HIS A 8 15.13 25.26 -27.98
CA HIS A 8 13.80 25.73 -27.68
C HIS A 8 12.92 24.51 -27.29
N ARG A 9 12.50 24.47 -26.04
CA ARG A 9 11.46 23.52 -25.61
C ARG A 9 10.15 23.97 -26.25
N PRO A 10 9.39 23.09 -26.88
CA PRO A 10 8.09 23.45 -27.43
C PRO A 10 7.15 23.91 -26.30
N GLU A 11 6.42 25.00 -26.53
CA GLU A 11 5.35 25.38 -25.61
C GLU A 11 4.24 24.31 -25.61
N PRO A 12 3.60 24.06 -24.45
CA PRO A 12 2.54 23.07 -24.38
C PRO A 12 1.35 23.50 -25.25
N PRO A 13 0.74 22.58 -25.97
CA PRO A 13 -0.36 22.91 -26.92
C PRO A 13 -1.61 23.47 -26.24
N TRP A 14 -1.66 23.49 -24.91
CA TRP A 14 -2.78 24.02 -24.10
C TRP A 14 -2.45 25.30 -23.32
N GLY A 15 -1.27 25.90 -23.47
CA GLY A 15 -0.88 27.10 -22.73
C GLY A 15 -0.75 26.90 -21.22
N GLY A 16 -0.18 25.77 -20.79
CA GLY A 16 -0.10 25.37 -19.40
C GLY A 16 1.19 25.69 -18.66
N LEU A 17 1.31 25.20 -17.45
CA LEU A 17 2.45 25.42 -16.56
C LEU A 17 3.77 24.95 -17.17
N PRO A 18 4.89 25.66 -16.94
CA PRO A 18 6.20 25.22 -17.41
C PRO A 18 6.57 23.88 -16.76
N PRO A 19 7.36 23.04 -17.47
CA PRO A 19 7.88 21.82 -16.87
C PRO A 19 8.70 22.16 -15.62
N VAL A 20 8.52 21.34 -14.57
CA VAL A 20 9.31 21.48 -13.35
C VAL A 20 10.77 21.16 -13.69
N GLU A 21 11.67 22.13 -13.50
CA GLU A 21 13.10 21.88 -13.68
C GLU A 21 13.59 20.86 -12.65
N PRO A 22 14.45 19.91 -13.05
CA PRO A 22 15.06 19.00 -12.09
C PRO A 22 15.80 19.83 -11.03
N GLN A 23 15.38 19.76 -9.77
CA GLN A 23 16.19 20.27 -8.69
C GLN A 23 17.50 19.46 -8.69
N GLU A 24 18.64 20.13 -8.71
CA GLU A 24 19.93 19.48 -8.56
C GLU A 24 19.90 18.64 -7.27
N LEU A 25 19.98 17.33 -7.40
CA LEU A 25 20.13 16.40 -6.28
C LEU A 25 21.45 16.74 -5.60
N ARG A 26 21.40 17.48 -4.51
CA ARG A 26 22.57 17.65 -3.66
C ARG A 26 22.84 16.29 -3.02
N PRO A 27 24.07 15.76 -3.10
CA PRO A 27 24.41 14.52 -2.43
C PRO A 27 24.23 14.74 -0.91
N PHE A 28 23.45 13.87 -0.28
CA PHE A 28 23.32 13.81 1.17
C PHE A 28 24.72 13.56 1.74
N GLY A 29 25.15 14.44 2.66
CA GLY A 29 26.51 14.50 3.13
C GLY A 29 26.97 13.27 3.92
N GLY A 30 28.23 12.93 3.74
CA GLY A 30 29.09 12.43 4.79
C GLY A 30 29.18 10.93 5.03
N GLY A 31 29.14 10.09 3.99
CA GLY A 31 29.60 8.71 4.11
C GLY A 31 30.24 8.26 2.79
N ARG A 32 31.47 7.73 2.85
CA ARG A 32 32.10 7.11 1.68
C ARG A 32 31.44 5.77 1.38
N GLY A 33 30.16 5.79 0.97
CA GLY A 33 29.49 4.64 0.43
C GLY A 33 29.63 4.63 -1.10
N VAL A 34 30.39 3.70 -1.64
CA VAL A 34 30.33 3.41 -3.07
C VAL A 34 29.10 2.54 -3.28
N GLY A 35 28.00 3.15 -3.71
CA GLY A 35 26.82 2.41 -4.16
C GLY A 35 26.89 2.11 -5.65
N PRO A 36 26.19 1.09 -6.16
CA PRO A 36 26.06 0.86 -7.59
C PRO A 36 25.37 2.05 -8.25
N LEU A 37 25.95 2.54 -9.34
CA LEU A 37 25.33 3.51 -10.22
C LEU A 37 24.69 2.75 -11.38
N PHE A 38 23.39 2.94 -11.57
CA PHE A 38 22.69 2.43 -12.73
C PHE A 38 22.62 3.53 -13.78
N ASP A 39 23.37 3.36 -14.87
CA ASP A 39 23.32 4.21 -16.05
C ASP A 39 22.55 3.45 -17.13
N GLY A 40 21.38 3.93 -17.47
CA GLY A 40 20.49 3.30 -18.45
C GLY A 40 19.71 4.34 -19.25
N GLY A 41 19.19 3.94 -20.42
CA GLY A 41 18.47 4.82 -21.32
C GLY A 41 17.12 5.26 -20.75
N GLU A 42 16.29 4.29 -20.35
CA GLU A 42 14.93 4.55 -19.89
C GLU A 42 14.75 4.19 -18.39
N PRO A 43 13.88 4.90 -17.67
CA PRO A 43 13.64 4.64 -16.24
C PRO A 43 13.24 3.19 -15.93
N GLU A 44 12.46 2.54 -16.79
CA GLU A 44 12.08 1.14 -16.62
C GLU A 44 13.30 0.21 -16.67
N GLU A 45 14.25 0.47 -17.58
CA GLU A 45 15.50 -0.31 -17.70
C GLU A 45 16.36 -0.18 -16.44
N ILE A 46 16.38 1.00 -15.83
CA ILE A 46 17.07 1.24 -14.56
C ILE A 46 16.44 0.42 -13.43
N LEU A 47 15.11 0.40 -13.34
CA LEU A 47 14.39 -0.41 -12.35
C LEU A 47 14.59 -1.91 -12.59
N GLU A 48 14.57 -2.37 -13.83
CA GLU A 48 14.88 -3.76 -14.18
C GLU A 48 16.29 -4.16 -13.75
N ALA A 49 17.28 -3.30 -14.01
CA ALA A 49 18.67 -3.52 -13.59
C ALA A 49 18.80 -3.53 -12.07
N TYR A 50 18.13 -2.62 -11.36
CA TYR A 50 18.08 -2.59 -9.91
C TYR A 50 17.46 -3.87 -9.33
N ALA A 51 16.33 -4.32 -9.87
CA ALA A 51 15.70 -5.57 -9.47
C ALA A 51 16.56 -6.79 -9.81
N GLY A 52 17.32 -6.74 -10.92
CA GLY A 52 18.29 -7.76 -11.28
C GLY A 52 19.42 -7.90 -10.27
N LEU A 53 19.89 -6.78 -9.70
CA LEU A 53 20.94 -6.77 -8.68
C LEU A 53 20.42 -7.16 -7.30
N THR A 54 19.27 -6.60 -6.88
CA THR A 54 18.75 -6.71 -5.52
C THR A 54 17.77 -7.87 -5.32
N GLY A 55 17.33 -8.48 -6.39
CA GLY A 55 16.28 -9.50 -6.43
C GLY A 55 14.93 -8.89 -6.77
N LYS A 56 14.11 -9.65 -7.49
CA LYS A 56 12.73 -9.27 -7.81
C LYS A 56 11.82 -9.47 -6.60
N ALA A 57 10.73 -8.73 -6.57
CA ALA A 57 9.72 -8.89 -5.53
C ALA A 57 9.02 -10.25 -5.64
N TYR A 58 8.75 -10.85 -4.50
CA TYR A 58 7.96 -12.06 -4.42
C TYR A 58 6.47 -11.75 -4.69
N PRO A 59 5.73 -12.68 -5.33
CA PRO A 59 4.30 -12.47 -5.54
C PRO A 59 3.56 -12.49 -4.20
N ALA A 60 2.61 -11.57 -4.04
CA ALA A 60 1.69 -11.58 -2.91
C ALA A 60 0.55 -12.58 -3.15
N PRO A 61 0.04 -13.27 -2.12
CA PRO A 61 -1.09 -14.17 -2.26
C PRO A 61 -2.35 -13.38 -2.69
N ARG A 62 -3.18 -14.02 -3.53
CA ARG A 62 -4.35 -13.38 -4.14
C ARG A 62 -5.31 -12.75 -3.15
N TRP A 63 -5.57 -13.40 -2.02
CA TRP A 63 -6.45 -12.89 -0.98
C TRP A 63 -5.99 -11.54 -0.43
N SER A 64 -4.67 -11.28 -0.45
CA SER A 64 -4.12 -10.02 0.05
C SER A 64 -4.47 -8.82 -0.83
N LEU A 65 -4.82 -9.05 -2.10
CA LEU A 65 -5.25 -8.02 -3.04
C LEU A 65 -6.71 -7.58 -2.82
N GLY A 66 -7.43 -8.24 -1.92
CA GLY A 66 -8.77 -7.88 -1.48
C GLY A 66 -8.78 -6.68 -0.54
N VAL A 67 -9.77 -6.63 0.35
CA VAL A 67 -9.99 -5.47 1.24
C VAL A 67 -9.63 -5.82 2.67
N TRP A 68 -8.81 -4.98 3.27
CA TRP A 68 -8.34 -5.08 4.66
C TRP A 68 -9.06 -4.06 5.53
N TRP A 69 -9.69 -4.55 6.61
CA TRP A 69 -10.35 -3.70 7.60
C TRP A 69 -9.54 -3.64 8.88
N SER A 70 -9.24 -2.42 9.30
CA SER A 70 -8.38 -2.13 10.44
C SER A 70 -8.83 -0.87 11.15
N ARG A 71 -8.56 -0.82 12.43
CA ARG A 71 -8.73 0.38 13.26
C ARG A 71 -7.58 0.43 14.27
N CYS A 72 -7.15 1.59 14.63
CA CYS A 72 -6.19 1.77 15.70
C CYS A 72 -6.91 2.30 16.93
N TYR A 73 -7.61 1.48 17.69
CA TYR A 73 -7.69 0.02 17.61
C TYR A 73 -9.13 -0.46 17.88
N TYR A 74 -9.44 -1.71 17.60
CA TYR A 74 -10.66 -2.34 18.16
C TYR A 74 -10.45 -2.61 19.65
N ARG A 75 -11.40 -2.20 20.49
CA ARG A 75 -11.22 -2.18 21.95
C ARG A 75 -11.38 -3.54 22.60
N SER A 76 -12.13 -4.43 21.96
CA SER A 76 -12.45 -5.76 22.46
C SER A 76 -12.60 -6.76 21.32
N PRO A 77 -12.50 -8.08 21.58
CA PRO A 77 -12.83 -9.10 20.61
C PRO A 77 -14.27 -9.01 20.12
N GLU A 78 -15.21 -8.63 20.99
CA GLU A 78 -16.62 -8.44 20.66
C GLU A 78 -16.81 -7.31 19.64
N GLU A 79 -16.13 -6.17 19.83
CA GLU A 79 -16.18 -5.05 18.87
C GLU A 79 -15.61 -5.44 17.51
N ALA A 80 -14.47 -6.15 17.49
CA ALA A 80 -13.86 -6.62 16.23
C ALA A 80 -14.78 -7.59 15.48
N LEU A 81 -15.40 -8.52 16.19
CA LEU A 81 -16.35 -9.48 15.61
C LEU A 81 -17.64 -8.82 15.15
N GLU A 82 -18.15 -7.83 15.88
CA GLU A 82 -19.32 -7.04 15.47
C GLU A 82 -19.06 -6.31 14.15
N VAL A 83 -17.90 -5.66 14.02
CA VAL A 83 -17.49 -5.02 12.75
C VAL A 83 -17.43 -6.05 11.63
N ALA A 84 -16.80 -7.19 11.87
CA ALA A 84 -16.68 -8.26 10.87
C ALA A 84 -18.05 -8.78 10.40
N ARG A 85 -19.00 -8.99 11.31
CA ARG A 85 -20.37 -9.39 10.97
C ARG A 85 -21.13 -8.30 10.23
N SER A 86 -21.03 -7.03 10.70
CA SER A 86 -21.71 -5.90 10.09
C SER A 86 -21.26 -5.65 8.64
N LEU A 87 -19.98 -5.87 8.33
CA LEU A 87 -19.49 -5.82 6.95
C LEU A 87 -20.18 -6.87 6.07
N ARG A 88 -20.33 -8.10 6.55
CA ARG A 88 -21.04 -9.16 5.82
C ARG A 88 -22.53 -8.86 5.66
N GLU A 89 -23.21 -8.45 6.71
CA GLU A 89 -24.63 -8.10 6.69
C GLU A 89 -24.95 -6.94 5.73
N ARG A 90 -24.03 -5.98 5.64
CA ARG A 90 -24.14 -4.82 4.73
C ARG A 90 -23.59 -5.10 3.34
N GLU A 91 -23.17 -6.33 3.08
CA GLU A 91 -22.63 -6.77 1.79
C GLU A 91 -21.41 -5.91 1.33
N ILE A 92 -20.58 -5.52 2.26
CA ILE A 92 -19.34 -4.77 2.01
C ILE A 92 -18.17 -5.76 1.89
N PRO A 93 -17.37 -5.71 0.82
CA PRO A 93 -16.21 -6.58 0.67
C PRO A 93 -15.23 -6.50 1.83
N GLY A 94 -14.68 -7.64 2.22
CA GLY A 94 -13.67 -7.74 3.25
C GLY A 94 -12.97 -9.10 3.21
N ASP A 95 -11.66 -9.07 3.17
CA ASP A 95 -10.81 -10.25 3.08
C ASP A 95 -10.00 -10.46 4.36
N VAL A 96 -9.53 -9.37 4.98
CA VAL A 96 -8.65 -9.40 6.13
C VAL A 96 -9.18 -8.50 7.25
N LEU A 97 -9.22 -9.04 8.46
CA LEU A 97 -9.41 -8.28 9.68
C LEU A 97 -8.05 -8.07 10.35
N VAL A 98 -7.73 -6.83 10.71
CA VAL A 98 -6.46 -6.47 11.35
C VAL A 98 -6.69 -6.10 12.80
N LEU A 99 -5.98 -6.74 13.71
CA LEU A 99 -5.86 -6.32 15.09
C LEU A 99 -4.56 -5.55 15.27
N ASP A 100 -4.67 -4.24 15.42
CA ASP A 100 -3.54 -3.37 15.70
C ASP A 100 -2.97 -3.59 17.11
N GLY A 101 -1.80 -3.04 17.44
CA GLY A 101 -1.04 -3.42 18.63
C GLY A 101 -1.84 -3.46 19.92
N ARG A 102 -2.61 -2.41 20.18
CA ARG A 102 -3.42 -2.30 21.38
C ARG A 102 -4.66 -3.19 21.37
N ALA A 103 -5.06 -3.66 20.22
CA ALA A 103 -6.24 -4.51 20.11
C ALA A 103 -6.03 -5.90 20.73
N TRP A 104 -4.83 -6.46 20.65
CA TRP A 104 -4.58 -7.82 21.09
C TRP A 104 -3.44 -8.00 22.11
N LEU A 105 -2.46 -7.06 22.14
CA LEU A 105 -1.34 -7.06 23.09
C LEU A 105 -1.69 -6.31 24.37
N GLU A 106 -1.09 -6.71 25.47
CA GLU A 106 -1.03 -5.91 26.68
C GLU A 106 -0.12 -4.70 26.44
N VAL A 107 -0.52 -3.51 26.89
CA VAL A 107 0.13 -2.24 26.52
C VAL A 107 1.51 -2.08 27.14
N GLU A 108 1.65 -2.36 28.43
CA GLU A 108 2.88 -2.09 29.17
C GLU A 108 3.96 -3.15 28.92
N THR A 109 3.55 -4.41 28.71
CA THR A 109 4.46 -5.55 28.61
C THR A 109 4.73 -6.01 27.17
N ARG A 110 4.28 -5.25 26.17
CA ARG A 110 4.49 -5.65 24.76
C ARG A 110 5.99 -5.68 24.42
N CYS A 111 6.47 -6.32 23.46
CA CYS A 111 5.78 -7.14 22.47
C CYS A 111 6.43 -8.53 22.37
N ALA A 112 6.19 -9.42 23.28
CA ALA A 112 6.66 -10.79 23.17
C ALA A 112 5.70 -11.69 22.38
N LEU A 113 4.80 -11.11 21.58
CA LEU A 113 3.78 -11.76 20.75
C LEU A 113 2.84 -12.68 21.56
N GLU A 114 2.41 -12.18 22.71
CA GLU A 114 1.47 -12.86 23.60
C GLU A 114 0.15 -12.10 23.65
N TRP A 115 -0.95 -12.84 23.55
CA TRP A 115 -2.29 -12.30 23.70
C TRP A 115 -2.51 -11.71 25.10
N ASP A 116 -3.17 -10.55 25.17
CA ASP A 116 -3.67 -10.06 26.46
C ASP A 116 -4.76 -11.00 26.98
N SER A 117 -4.41 -11.83 27.94
CA SER A 117 -5.30 -12.87 28.47
C SER A 117 -6.55 -12.32 29.17
N ARG A 118 -6.55 -11.05 29.58
CA ARG A 118 -7.72 -10.40 30.19
C ARG A 118 -8.81 -10.11 29.16
N ARG A 119 -8.41 -9.72 27.94
CA ARG A 119 -9.33 -9.45 26.84
C ARG A 119 -9.59 -10.66 25.96
N TYR A 120 -8.60 -11.51 25.80
CA TYR A 120 -8.64 -12.74 25.01
C TYR A 120 -8.37 -13.95 25.90
N PRO A 121 -9.36 -14.39 26.71
CA PRO A 121 -9.19 -15.56 27.58
C PRO A 121 -9.09 -16.87 26.77
N ASP A 122 -9.63 -16.91 25.57
CA ASP A 122 -9.58 -18.04 24.64
C ASP A 122 -9.25 -17.55 23.21
N PRO A 123 -7.98 -17.25 22.91
CA PRO A 123 -7.58 -16.79 21.58
C PRO A 123 -7.96 -17.76 20.45
N PRO A 124 -7.82 -19.10 20.60
CA PRO A 124 -8.26 -20.04 19.55
C PRO A 124 -9.74 -19.90 19.19
N ALA A 125 -10.62 -19.67 20.14
CA ALA A 125 -12.06 -19.47 19.88
C ALA A 125 -12.31 -18.19 19.08
N PHE A 126 -11.65 -17.10 19.43
CA PHE A 126 -11.73 -15.84 18.67
C PHE A 126 -11.26 -16.03 17.23
N VAL A 127 -10.10 -16.65 17.04
CA VAL A 127 -9.54 -16.89 15.70
C VAL A 127 -10.49 -17.77 14.87
N ARG A 128 -11.04 -18.84 15.43
CA ARG A 128 -12.02 -19.69 14.72
C ARG A 128 -13.25 -18.90 14.28
N GLU A 129 -13.73 -17.98 15.11
CA GLU A 129 -14.90 -17.18 14.77
C GLU A 129 -14.60 -16.19 13.64
N VAL A 130 -13.45 -15.50 13.66
CA VAL A 130 -12.98 -14.67 12.55
C VAL A 130 -12.92 -15.46 11.24
N LYS A 131 -12.33 -16.66 11.29
CA LYS A 131 -12.24 -17.54 10.12
C LYS A 131 -13.60 -18.02 9.64
N SER A 132 -14.53 -18.32 10.54
CA SER A 132 -15.90 -18.73 10.19
C SER A 132 -16.68 -17.66 9.44
N LEU A 133 -16.34 -16.39 9.66
CA LEU A 133 -16.90 -15.25 8.93
C LEU A 133 -16.22 -15.01 7.57
N GLY A 134 -15.23 -15.83 7.21
CA GLY A 134 -14.54 -15.78 5.94
C GLY A 134 -13.39 -14.76 5.87
N TYR A 135 -12.87 -14.29 7.01
CA TYR A 135 -11.72 -13.38 7.05
C TYR A 135 -10.42 -14.10 7.31
N ARG A 136 -9.36 -13.59 6.72
CA ARG A 136 -7.98 -13.78 7.19
C ARG A 136 -7.74 -12.87 8.38
N LEU A 137 -6.82 -13.25 9.25
CA LEU A 137 -6.47 -12.49 10.44
C LEU A 137 -5.04 -11.98 10.36
N CYS A 138 -4.88 -10.66 10.49
CA CYS A 138 -3.61 -9.96 10.61
C CYS A 138 -3.43 -9.44 12.02
N LEU A 139 -2.26 -9.68 12.61
CA LEU A 139 -1.89 -9.11 13.90
C LEU A 139 -0.75 -8.10 13.72
N TRP A 140 -0.76 -7.07 14.54
CA TRP A 140 0.28 -6.05 14.61
C TRP A 140 1.45 -6.52 15.47
N GLU A 141 2.66 -6.17 15.08
CA GLU A 141 3.87 -6.30 15.87
C GLU A 141 4.83 -5.14 15.64
N TYR A 142 5.81 -5.01 16.53
CA TYR A 142 7.03 -4.25 16.31
C TYR A 142 8.23 -4.98 16.94
N PRO A 143 9.49 -4.68 16.55
CA PRO A 143 10.63 -5.51 16.93
C PRO A 143 11.26 -5.10 18.25
N TYR A 144 10.46 -4.65 19.21
CA TYR A 144 10.91 -4.14 20.52
C TYR A 144 10.21 -4.89 21.65
N ILE A 145 10.99 -5.25 22.67
CA ILE A 145 10.45 -5.89 23.86
C ILE A 145 10.43 -4.89 25.01
N SER A 146 9.29 -4.68 25.60
CA SER A 146 9.13 -3.78 26.74
C SER A 146 10.08 -4.14 27.90
N LEU A 147 10.67 -3.12 28.50
CA LEU A 147 11.44 -3.27 29.74
C LEU A 147 10.63 -3.92 30.87
N TYR A 148 9.30 -3.76 30.83
CA TYR A 148 8.38 -4.31 31.83
C TYR A 148 7.90 -5.72 31.50
N ASN A 149 8.29 -6.26 30.33
CA ASN A 149 7.95 -7.64 29.98
C ASN A 149 8.74 -8.62 30.89
N PRO A 150 8.10 -9.63 31.46
CA PRO A 150 8.77 -10.63 32.32
C PRO A 150 9.95 -11.34 31.65
N LEU A 151 9.96 -11.44 30.32
CA LEU A 151 11.08 -12.06 29.57
C LEU A 151 12.28 -11.12 29.39
N PHE A 152 12.11 -9.82 29.60
CA PHE A 152 13.18 -8.84 29.32
C PHE A 152 14.52 -9.17 30.03
N PRO A 153 14.56 -9.46 31.35
CA PRO A 153 15.82 -9.75 32.03
C PRO A 153 16.57 -10.96 31.47
N GLU A 154 15.83 -12.01 31.09
CA GLU A 154 16.43 -13.20 30.49
C GLU A 154 16.98 -12.92 29.09
N LEU A 155 16.19 -12.24 28.24
CA LEU A 155 16.61 -11.86 26.89
C LEU A 155 17.82 -10.93 26.91
N ALA A 156 17.88 -9.98 27.85
CA ALA A 156 19.03 -9.10 28.04
C ALA A 156 20.30 -9.89 28.43
N ARG A 157 20.19 -10.85 29.38
CA ARG A 157 21.33 -11.73 29.75
C ARG A 157 21.81 -12.60 28.59
N LYS A 158 20.92 -13.05 27.74
CA LYS A 158 21.25 -13.81 26.53
C LYS A 158 21.82 -12.95 25.41
N GLY A 159 21.83 -11.60 25.56
CA GLY A 159 22.31 -10.68 24.55
C GLY A 159 21.41 -10.63 23.31
N PHE A 160 20.10 -10.67 23.48
CA PHE A 160 19.12 -10.67 22.38
C PHE A 160 18.84 -9.26 21.84
N PHE A 161 19.28 -8.23 22.58
CA PHE A 161 19.06 -6.84 22.20
C PHE A 161 20.32 -6.19 21.63
N LEU A 162 20.15 -5.16 20.83
CA LEU A 162 21.22 -4.20 20.54
C LEU A 162 21.78 -3.66 21.85
N ARG A 163 23.04 -3.25 21.86
CA ARG A 163 23.79 -2.84 23.05
C ARG A 163 24.16 -1.38 23.00
N ASP A 164 24.31 -0.80 24.19
CA ASP A 164 24.98 0.49 24.37
C ASP A 164 26.53 0.36 24.32
N ALA A 165 27.23 1.48 24.44
CA ALA A 165 28.68 1.51 24.42
C ALA A 165 29.35 0.75 25.60
N GLN A 166 28.62 0.49 26.68
CA GLN A 166 29.04 -0.28 27.84
C GLN A 166 28.74 -1.78 27.72
N GLY A 167 28.06 -2.19 26.64
CA GLY A 167 27.72 -3.58 26.38
C GLY A 167 26.43 -4.03 27.05
N HIS A 168 25.67 -3.14 27.68
CA HIS A 168 24.35 -3.45 28.23
C HIS A 168 23.27 -3.43 27.14
N ALA A 169 22.15 -4.08 27.39
CA ALA A 169 21.00 -3.97 26.49
C ALA A 169 20.60 -2.50 26.31
N TYR A 170 20.53 -2.06 25.04
CA TYR A 170 20.11 -0.69 24.74
C TYR A 170 18.62 -0.56 25.04
N VAL A 171 18.23 0.35 25.94
CA VAL A 171 16.84 0.65 26.26
C VAL A 171 16.42 1.90 25.51
N TYR A 172 15.67 1.71 24.44
CA TYR A 172 15.10 2.80 23.65
C TYR A 172 13.92 3.43 24.39
N ARG A 173 13.94 4.75 24.49
CA ARG A 173 12.87 5.55 25.09
C ARG A 173 12.22 6.43 24.04
N TRP A 174 10.92 6.30 23.91
CA TRP A 174 10.16 7.06 22.93
C TRP A 174 10.07 8.53 23.34
N ASP A 175 10.33 9.41 22.37
CA ASP A 175 10.06 10.83 22.51
C ASP A 175 8.62 11.11 22.04
N PRO A 176 7.72 11.54 22.93
CA PRO A 176 6.33 11.82 22.55
C PRO A 176 6.16 13.14 21.78
N GLU A 177 7.10 14.09 21.88
CA GLU A 177 6.93 15.43 21.32
C GLU A 177 6.81 15.47 19.79
N PRO A 178 7.62 14.74 19.01
CA PRO A 178 7.52 14.77 17.55
C PRO A 178 6.21 14.15 17.01
N PHE A 179 5.54 13.32 17.81
CA PHE A 179 4.38 12.55 17.39
C PHE A 179 3.06 13.07 17.97
N GLY A 180 3.07 14.19 18.72
CA GLY A 180 1.92 14.73 19.39
C GLY A 180 1.37 13.82 20.50
N GLU A 181 0.07 13.86 20.74
CA GLU A 181 -0.57 12.94 21.67
C GLU A 181 -0.59 11.53 21.08
N LEU A 182 0.30 10.68 21.55
CA LEU A 182 0.27 9.26 21.20
C LEU A 182 -0.99 8.63 21.80
N LEU A 183 -1.75 7.97 20.95
CA LEU A 183 -2.94 7.20 21.37
C LEU A 183 -2.60 6.12 22.40
N THR A 184 -1.38 5.66 22.38
CA THR A 184 -0.87 4.62 23.25
C THR A 184 0.57 4.96 23.62
N PRO A 185 0.87 5.15 24.91
CA PRO A 185 2.25 5.26 25.36
C PRO A 185 3.02 4.01 24.94
N LEU A 186 4.18 4.22 24.33
CA LEU A 186 5.09 3.14 23.98
C LEU A 186 6.07 2.96 25.15
N PRO A 187 6.14 1.76 25.76
CA PRO A 187 7.03 1.53 26.90
C PRO A 187 8.50 1.56 26.47
N PRO A 188 9.42 1.95 27.37
CA PRO A 188 10.84 1.78 27.14
C PRO A 188 11.14 0.33 26.75
N SER A 189 11.93 0.10 25.72
CA SER A 189 12.06 -1.23 25.14
C SER A 189 13.49 -1.54 24.70
N GLY A 190 13.86 -2.81 24.74
CA GLY A 190 15.04 -3.33 24.05
C GLY A 190 14.72 -3.56 22.58
N ILE A 191 15.70 -3.37 21.72
CA ILE A 191 15.60 -3.56 20.26
C ILE A 191 16.19 -4.93 19.93
N LEU A 192 15.42 -5.83 19.34
CA LEU A 192 15.89 -7.16 18.97
C LEU A 192 17.04 -7.08 17.96
N ASP A 193 18.11 -7.83 18.22
CA ASP A 193 19.31 -7.88 17.38
C ASP A 193 19.19 -9.00 16.34
N PHE A 194 18.59 -8.71 15.20
CA PHE A 194 18.42 -9.68 14.10
C PHE A 194 19.72 -9.97 13.31
N THR A 195 20.87 -9.45 13.74
CA THR A 195 22.17 -9.93 13.24
C THR A 195 22.57 -11.26 13.89
N ARG A 196 21.86 -11.67 14.96
CA ARG A 196 22.07 -12.96 15.65
C ARG A 196 21.04 -13.98 15.19
N GLU A 197 21.53 -15.10 14.71
CA GLU A 197 20.69 -16.22 14.26
C GLU A 197 19.77 -16.79 15.37
N GLU A 198 20.23 -16.78 16.62
CA GLU A 198 19.43 -17.22 17.77
C GLU A 198 18.21 -16.31 18.00
N VAL A 199 18.37 -14.99 17.81
CA VAL A 199 17.29 -14.02 17.93
C VAL A 199 16.28 -14.21 16.80
N VAL A 200 16.78 -14.42 15.58
CA VAL A 200 15.94 -14.73 14.41
C VAL A 200 15.09 -15.96 14.67
N ARG A 201 15.71 -17.06 15.10
CA ARG A 201 14.97 -18.32 15.40
C ARG A 201 13.95 -18.13 16.51
N TRP A 202 14.33 -17.47 17.60
CA TRP A 202 13.43 -17.21 18.72
C TRP A 202 12.20 -16.40 18.29
N TRP A 203 12.41 -15.35 17.48
CA TRP A 203 11.32 -14.52 16.98
C TRP A 203 10.39 -15.29 16.03
N GLN A 204 10.97 -16.08 15.14
CA GLN A 204 10.21 -16.93 14.22
C GLN A 204 9.42 -18.03 14.96
N GLU A 205 9.96 -18.62 16.00
CA GLU A 205 9.25 -19.61 16.84
C GLU A 205 8.01 -19.01 17.52
N ARG A 206 8.11 -17.77 17.99
CA ARG A 206 6.95 -17.06 18.55
C ARG A 206 5.86 -16.80 17.51
N HIS A 207 6.24 -16.51 16.28
CA HIS A 207 5.28 -16.39 15.17
C HIS A 207 4.61 -17.72 14.85
N GLN A 208 5.34 -18.83 14.87
CA GLN A 208 4.77 -20.15 14.60
C GLN A 208 3.62 -20.49 15.55
N ALA A 209 3.70 -20.09 16.82
CA ALA A 209 2.61 -20.27 17.77
C ALA A 209 1.34 -19.50 17.36
N LEU A 210 1.49 -18.30 16.81
CA LEU A 210 0.36 -17.51 16.30
C LEU A 210 -0.22 -18.11 15.02
N PHE A 211 0.61 -18.50 14.08
CA PHE A 211 0.18 -19.11 12.82
C PHE A 211 -0.49 -20.47 13.04
N ALA A 212 -0.03 -21.25 14.02
CA ALA A 212 -0.68 -22.51 14.41
C ALA A 212 -2.11 -22.31 14.93
N LEU A 213 -2.44 -21.15 15.49
CA LEU A 213 -3.81 -20.78 15.89
C LEU A 213 -4.69 -20.39 14.71
N GLY A 214 -4.11 -20.07 13.55
CA GLY A 214 -4.83 -19.62 12.36
C GLY A 214 -4.64 -18.13 12.02
N VAL A 215 -3.70 -17.43 12.67
CA VAL A 215 -3.25 -16.10 12.20
C VAL A 215 -2.60 -16.28 10.84
N ASP A 216 -2.86 -15.37 9.90
CA ASP A 216 -2.42 -15.53 8.51
C ASP A 216 -1.21 -14.65 8.17
N VAL A 217 -1.11 -13.47 8.78
CA VAL A 217 -0.11 -12.45 8.41
C VAL A 217 0.16 -11.51 9.57
N MET A 218 1.34 -10.88 9.57
CA MET A 218 1.69 -9.84 10.53
C MET A 218 1.83 -8.48 9.86
N LYS A 219 1.32 -7.44 10.54
CA LYS A 219 1.65 -6.04 10.26
C LYS A 219 2.94 -5.72 11.00
N THR A 220 4.04 -5.62 10.26
CA THR A 220 5.36 -5.31 10.81
C THR A 220 5.55 -3.79 10.87
N ASP A 221 5.20 -3.23 12.01
CA ASP A 221 5.26 -1.80 12.27
C ASP A 221 6.63 -1.38 12.80
N PHE A 222 6.95 -0.09 12.71
CA PHE A 222 8.22 0.48 13.13
C PHE A 222 9.45 -0.18 12.46
N GLY A 223 10.56 -0.27 13.17
CA GLY A 223 11.83 -0.80 12.69
C GLY A 223 12.85 0.28 12.28
N GLU A 224 12.43 1.53 12.19
CA GLU A 224 13.26 2.67 11.83
C GLU A 224 13.94 3.38 13.01
N GLN A 225 13.77 2.92 14.26
CA GLN A 225 14.27 3.59 15.47
C GLN A 225 15.61 3.07 15.98
N VAL A 226 16.44 2.46 15.15
CA VAL A 226 17.78 2.05 15.61
C VAL A 226 18.63 3.27 15.87
N PRO A 227 19.07 3.53 17.14
CA PRO A 227 19.90 4.68 17.46
C PRO A 227 21.32 4.54 16.90
N GLU A 228 21.93 5.66 16.51
CA GLU A 228 23.27 5.67 15.93
C GLU A 228 24.35 5.16 16.90
N ASP A 229 24.15 5.36 18.20
CA ASP A 229 25.04 4.95 19.30
C ASP A 229 24.76 3.53 19.83
N ALA A 230 23.88 2.78 19.18
CA ALA A 230 23.69 1.37 19.45
C ALA A 230 24.71 0.50 18.70
N TYR A 231 24.89 -0.73 19.17
CA TYR A 231 25.77 -1.72 18.55
C TYR A 231 25.11 -3.08 18.47
N ALA A 232 25.31 -3.74 17.33
CA ALA A 232 24.90 -5.13 17.14
C ALA A 232 25.98 -6.12 17.61
N ALA A 233 25.58 -7.36 17.83
CA ALA A 233 26.50 -8.43 18.25
C ALA A 233 27.57 -8.76 17.20
N ASN A 234 27.29 -8.53 15.91
CA ASN A 234 28.27 -8.72 14.82
C ASN A 234 29.27 -7.57 14.67
N GLY A 235 29.16 -6.52 15.51
CA GLY A 235 30.02 -5.36 15.49
C GLY A 235 29.51 -4.17 14.67
N ASP A 236 28.40 -4.30 13.98
CA ASP A 236 27.81 -3.18 13.25
C ASP A 236 27.34 -2.09 14.22
N SER A 237 27.65 -0.84 13.88
CA SER A 237 27.14 0.32 14.61
C SER A 237 25.69 0.62 14.25
N GLY A 238 24.99 1.29 15.16
CA GLY A 238 23.62 1.77 14.91
C GLY A 238 23.54 2.70 13.71
N ALA A 239 24.57 3.53 13.47
CA ALA A 239 24.64 4.38 12.29
C ALA A 239 24.60 3.59 10.98
N TYR A 240 25.22 2.41 10.94
CA TYR A 240 25.14 1.50 9.79
C TYR A 240 23.80 0.76 9.74
N LEU A 241 23.33 0.25 10.88
CA LEU A 241 22.13 -0.56 10.97
C LEU A 241 20.84 0.25 10.81
N HIS A 242 20.84 1.54 11.05
CA HIS A 242 19.62 2.37 11.07
C HIS A 242 18.75 2.14 9.83
N ASN A 243 19.34 2.19 8.65
CA ASN A 243 18.62 1.94 7.41
C ASN A 243 18.50 0.44 7.05
N ALA A 244 19.48 -0.38 7.42
CA ALA A 244 19.50 -1.81 7.08
C ALA A 244 18.56 -2.66 7.97
N TYR A 245 18.30 -2.20 9.18
CA TYR A 245 17.48 -2.95 10.16
C TYR A 245 16.07 -3.29 9.66
N PRO A 246 15.32 -2.37 9.01
CA PRO A 246 14.02 -2.70 8.43
C PRO A 246 14.06 -3.89 7.47
N LEU A 247 15.11 -3.99 6.67
CA LEU A 247 15.27 -5.12 5.75
C LEU A 247 15.42 -6.45 6.50
N LEU A 248 16.26 -6.47 7.55
CA LEU A 248 16.45 -7.65 8.39
C LEU A 248 15.14 -8.04 9.10
N TYR A 249 14.50 -7.08 9.73
CA TYR A 249 13.24 -7.27 10.46
C TYR A 249 12.13 -7.85 9.58
N ASN A 250 11.84 -7.17 8.47
CA ASN A 250 10.76 -7.60 7.57
C ASN A 250 11.04 -8.97 6.94
N ARG A 251 12.29 -9.25 6.60
CA ARG A 251 12.71 -10.56 6.09
C ARG A 251 12.46 -11.68 7.10
N VAL A 252 12.85 -11.48 8.37
CA VAL A 252 12.68 -12.47 9.43
C VAL A 252 11.21 -12.86 9.59
N VAL A 253 10.31 -11.90 9.59
CA VAL A 253 8.86 -12.15 9.72
C VAL A 253 8.28 -12.74 8.43
N TRP A 254 8.69 -12.22 7.27
CA TRP A 254 8.26 -12.76 5.99
C TRP A 254 8.63 -14.24 5.82
N GLU A 255 9.84 -14.63 6.22
CA GLU A 255 10.30 -16.03 6.18
C GLU A 255 9.49 -16.93 7.11
N ALA A 256 9.00 -16.41 8.23
CA ALA A 256 8.17 -17.15 9.18
C ALA A 256 6.71 -17.31 8.72
N THR A 257 6.21 -16.39 7.89
CA THR A 257 4.80 -16.36 7.49
C THR A 257 4.49 -17.48 6.50
N PRO A 258 3.40 -18.27 6.71
CA PRO A 258 3.09 -19.43 5.87
C PRO A 258 2.98 -19.11 4.38
N GLU A 259 2.30 -18.01 4.02
CA GLU A 259 2.12 -17.59 2.63
C GLU A 259 3.06 -16.45 2.21
N ARG A 260 4.16 -16.24 2.93
CA ARG A 260 5.24 -15.32 2.56
C ARG A 260 4.76 -13.89 2.31
N LEU A 261 4.13 -13.30 3.31
CA LEU A 261 3.60 -11.94 3.27
C LEU A 261 3.92 -11.21 4.58
N VAL A 262 4.21 -9.93 4.50
CA VAL A 262 4.21 -8.98 5.61
C VAL A 262 3.50 -7.71 5.19
N PHE A 263 2.99 -6.95 6.15
CA PHE A 263 2.44 -5.61 5.91
C PHE A 263 3.33 -4.62 6.65
N ALA A 264 4.32 -4.06 5.95
CA ALA A 264 5.48 -3.37 6.52
C ALA A 264 5.39 -1.85 6.40
N ARG A 265 5.92 -1.13 7.40
CA ARG A 265 6.05 0.33 7.37
C ARG A 265 7.42 0.78 6.89
N SER A 266 8.46 0.27 7.49
CA SER A 266 9.83 0.68 7.23
C SER A 266 10.47 -0.16 6.11
N GLY A 267 11.40 0.44 5.41
CA GLY A 267 12.09 -0.22 4.31
C GLY A 267 13.46 0.39 4.01
N TYR A 268 14.24 -0.34 3.24
CA TYR A 268 15.53 0.06 2.70
C TYR A 268 15.77 -0.63 1.37
N ALA A 269 16.90 -0.39 0.73
CA ALA A 269 17.27 -1.09 -0.50
C ALA A 269 17.14 -2.61 -0.33
N GLY A 270 16.36 -3.25 -1.20
CA GLY A 270 16.05 -4.68 -1.12
C GLY A 270 14.74 -5.03 -0.41
N SER A 271 14.12 -4.11 0.33
CA SER A 271 12.83 -4.35 1.02
C SER A 271 11.66 -4.57 0.06
N HIS A 272 11.78 -4.07 -1.18
CA HIS A 272 10.78 -4.29 -2.24
C HIS A 272 10.52 -5.77 -2.52
N ARG A 273 11.44 -6.67 -2.16
CA ARG A 273 11.28 -8.13 -2.31
C ARG A 273 10.19 -8.70 -1.43
N TYR A 274 9.96 -8.10 -0.28
CA TYR A 274 9.05 -8.61 0.75
C TYR A 274 7.76 -7.78 0.78
N PRO A 275 6.69 -8.24 0.10
CA PRO A 275 5.43 -7.50 0.10
C PRO A 275 4.79 -7.51 1.48
N VAL A 276 4.09 -6.48 1.86
CA VAL A 276 3.65 -5.23 1.24
C VAL A 276 4.21 -4.06 2.04
N VAL A 277 4.19 -2.84 1.50
CA VAL A 277 4.53 -1.61 2.24
C VAL A 277 3.34 -0.67 2.24
N TRP A 278 3.08 0.01 3.37
CA TRP A 278 2.13 1.13 3.42
C TRP A 278 2.85 2.46 3.71
N GLY A 279 2.19 3.57 3.42
CA GLY A 279 2.77 4.92 3.45
C GLY A 279 2.88 5.57 4.84
N GLY A 280 2.71 4.82 5.94
CA GLY A 280 2.74 5.38 7.30
C GLY A 280 1.43 6.02 7.73
N ASP A 281 1.52 7.01 8.61
CA ASP A 281 0.41 7.59 9.38
C ASP A 281 0.03 8.99 8.85
N PRO A 282 -0.72 9.11 7.72
CA PRO A 282 -1.09 10.41 7.17
C PRO A 282 -2.19 11.09 7.99
N GLN A 283 -2.28 12.41 7.88
CA GLN A 283 -3.41 13.16 8.40
C GLN A 283 -4.70 12.81 7.65
N ALA A 284 -5.83 12.85 8.34
CA ALA A 284 -7.16 12.62 7.75
C ALA A 284 -7.69 13.90 7.07
N ASP A 285 -6.92 14.43 6.12
CA ASP A 285 -7.23 15.63 5.34
C ASP A 285 -6.81 15.47 3.87
N TRP A 286 -7.09 16.46 3.06
CA TRP A 286 -6.78 16.43 1.63
C TRP A 286 -5.27 16.42 1.34
N ASP A 287 -4.47 17.09 2.16
CA ASP A 287 -3.01 17.08 2.05
C ASP A 287 -2.46 15.68 2.36
N GLY A 288 -3.04 14.99 3.35
CA GLY A 288 -2.73 13.61 3.68
C GLY A 288 -3.00 12.64 2.53
N LEU A 289 -4.11 12.83 1.81
CA LEU A 289 -4.42 12.07 0.59
C LEU A 289 -3.37 12.31 -0.49
N ALA A 290 -3.08 13.58 -0.82
CA ALA A 290 -2.09 13.93 -1.83
C ALA A 290 -0.69 13.40 -1.48
N ALA A 291 -0.27 13.54 -0.22
CA ALA A 291 1.00 13.02 0.27
C ALA A 291 1.10 11.49 0.17
N SER A 292 0.00 10.78 0.48
CA SER A 292 -0.06 9.32 0.36
C SER A 292 0.08 8.84 -1.09
N LEU A 293 -0.53 9.56 -2.03
CA LEU A 293 -0.40 9.27 -3.48
C LEU A 293 1.04 9.47 -3.95
N ARG A 294 1.63 10.64 -3.66
CA ARG A 294 3.03 10.93 -4.03
C ARG A 294 4.00 9.96 -3.39
N GLY A 295 3.78 9.61 -2.12
CA GLY A 295 4.60 8.63 -1.40
C GLY A 295 4.57 7.26 -2.07
N GLY A 296 3.39 6.78 -2.47
CA GLY A 296 3.22 5.51 -3.17
C GLY A 296 3.88 5.50 -4.55
N LEU A 297 3.74 6.59 -5.31
CA LEU A 297 4.39 6.72 -6.62
C LEU A 297 5.92 6.84 -6.49
N SER A 298 6.42 7.55 -5.47
CA SER A 298 7.85 7.63 -5.16
C SER A 298 8.42 6.27 -4.75
N TRP A 299 7.68 5.50 -3.95
CA TRP A 299 8.05 4.12 -3.63
C TRP A 299 8.16 3.26 -4.89
N GLY A 300 7.21 3.39 -5.81
CA GLY A 300 7.25 2.73 -7.12
C GLY A 300 8.48 3.11 -7.94
N LEU A 301 8.85 4.40 -7.98
CA LEU A 301 10.07 4.89 -8.62
C LEU A 301 11.36 4.38 -7.94
N SER A 302 11.26 3.88 -6.72
CA SER A 302 12.35 3.24 -5.99
C SER A 302 12.36 1.70 -6.14
N GLY A 303 11.54 1.16 -7.03
CA GLY A 303 11.44 -0.27 -7.32
C GLY A 303 10.44 -1.03 -6.45
N GLY A 304 9.60 -0.34 -5.68
CA GLY A 304 8.56 -0.94 -4.84
C GLY A 304 7.28 -1.26 -5.62
N PRO A 305 6.93 -2.54 -5.85
CA PRO A 305 5.78 -2.90 -6.69
C PRO A 305 4.44 -2.84 -5.95
N TYR A 306 4.46 -3.00 -4.63
CA TYR A 306 3.28 -3.07 -3.78
C TYR A 306 3.19 -1.89 -2.85
N TYR A 307 2.01 -1.31 -2.75
CA TYR A 307 1.77 -0.17 -1.87
C TYR A 307 0.34 -0.15 -1.36
N ALA A 308 0.16 0.30 -0.13
CA ALA A 308 -1.14 0.52 0.49
C ALA A 308 -1.22 1.91 1.13
N HIS A 309 -2.43 2.44 1.18
CA HIS A 309 -2.76 3.63 1.96
C HIS A 309 -3.37 3.24 3.31
N ASP A 310 -3.35 4.17 4.26
CA ASP A 310 -4.34 4.24 5.33
C ASP A 310 -5.53 5.03 4.81
N ILE A 311 -6.52 4.34 4.25
CA ILE A 311 -7.68 4.99 3.62
C ILE A 311 -8.46 5.80 4.64
N GLY A 312 -8.66 7.07 4.32
CA GLY A 312 -9.29 8.05 5.19
C GLY A 312 -8.31 8.81 6.07
N GLY A 313 -7.01 8.52 5.98
CA GLY A 313 -5.97 9.04 6.84
C GLY A 313 -5.87 8.30 8.17
N PHE A 314 -4.73 8.41 8.83
CA PHE A 314 -4.51 7.79 10.14
C PHE A 314 -4.98 8.69 11.28
N TYR A 315 -4.44 9.90 11.37
CA TYR A 315 -4.77 10.85 12.44
C TYR A 315 -6.06 11.62 12.16
N GLY A 316 -7.03 11.51 13.06
CA GLY A 316 -8.29 12.25 13.01
C GLY A 316 -9.40 11.47 12.30
N THR A 317 -10.45 12.20 11.92
CA THR A 317 -11.63 11.66 11.24
C THR A 317 -11.83 12.40 9.93
N PRO A 318 -11.84 11.72 8.79
CA PRO A 318 -12.06 12.35 7.50
C PRO A 318 -13.52 12.79 7.37
N GLU A 319 -13.77 13.85 6.61
CA GLU A 319 -15.12 14.16 6.13
C GLU A 319 -15.57 13.14 5.07
N ALA A 320 -16.87 13.04 4.84
CA ALA A 320 -17.44 12.01 3.98
C ALA A 320 -16.93 12.08 2.52
N GLU A 321 -16.80 13.28 1.95
CA GLU A 321 -16.26 13.45 0.58
C GLU A 321 -14.81 12.94 0.50
N LEU A 322 -13.95 13.34 1.43
CA LEU A 322 -12.55 12.88 1.47
C LEU A 322 -12.47 11.36 1.61
N TYR A 323 -13.29 10.77 2.48
CA TYR A 323 -13.35 9.33 2.68
C TYR A 323 -13.69 8.57 1.39
N VAL A 324 -14.68 9.03 0.64
CA VAL A 324 -15.05 8.46 -0.66
C VAL A 324 -13.92 8.65 -1.68
N ARG A 325 -13.37 9.86 -1.79
CA ARG A 325 -12.29 10.18 -2.74
C ARG A 325 -11.02 9.37 -2.47
N TRP A 326 -10.67 9.16 -1.20
CA TRP A 326 -9.53 8.34 -0.82
C TRP A 326 -9.74 6.87 -1.19
N THR A 327 -10.94 6.36 -0.96
CA THR A 327 -11.30 5.00 -1.39
C THR A 327 -11.17 4.84 -2.90
N GLN A 328 -11.68 5.79 -3.68
CA GLN A 328 -11.58 5.77 -5.15
C GLN A 328 -10.13 5.74 -5.64
N ALA A 329 -9.25 6.50 -5.00
CA ALA A 329 -7.83 6.50 -5.32
C ALA A 329 -7.16 5.16 -4.96
N ALA A 330 -7.42 4.67 -3.76
CA ALA A 330 -6.72 3.51 -3.20
C ALA A 330 -7.07 2.19 -3.89
N VAL A 331 -8.27 2.04 -4.46
CA VAL A 331 -8.67 0.80 -5.14
C VAL A 331 -7.84 0.49 -6.39
N PHE A 332 -7.09 1.45 -6.90
CA PHE A 332 -6.18 1.29 -8.03
C PHE A 332 -4.72 1.00 -7.65
N PHE A 333 -4.42 0.95 -6.37
CA PHE A 333 -3.13 0.46 -5.88
C PHE A 333 -3.17 -1.05 -5.62
N SER A 334 -2.02 -1.64 -5.35
CA SER A 334 -1.92 -3.10 -5.18
C SER A 334 -2.73 -3.61 -3.99
N HIS A 335 -2.75 -2.87 -2.88
CA HIS A 335 -3.43 -3.27 -1.64
C HIS A 335 -4.37 -2.18 -1.15
N VAL A 336 -5.50 -2.61 -0.58
CA VAL A 336 -6.59 -1.74 -0.12
C VAL A 336 -6.82 -1.97 1.36
N ARG A 337 -6.48 -0.98 2.20
CA ARG A 337 -6.65 -1.08 3.65
C ARG A 337 -7.26 0.19 4.23
N PHE A 338 -8.36 0.01 4.97
CA PHE A 338 -8.94 1.05 5.82
C PHE A 338 -8.29 1.00 7.19
N HIS A 339 -7.75 2.12 7.65
CA HIS A 339 -7.10 2.21 8.95
C HIS A 339 -7.06 3.64 9.45
N GLY A 340 -7.16 3.83 10.77
CA GLY A 340 -7.04 5.14 11.40
C GLY A 340 -7.40 5.14 12.87
N THR A 341 -7.20 6.28 13.51
CA THR A 341 -7.44 6.49 14.95
C THR A 341 -8.92 6.57 15.33
N SER A 342 -9.79 6.72 14.33
CA SER A 342 -11.25 6.65 14.48
C SER A 342 -11.81 5.58 13.54
N PRO A 343 -13.09 5.20 13.66
CA PRO A 343 -13.70 4.22 12.78
C PRO A 343 -13.56 4.57 11.31
N ARG A 344 -13.24 3.56 10.49
CA ARG A 344 -13.13 3.67 9.03
C ARG A 344 -14.18 2.85 8.29
N GLU A 345 -15.07 2.21 9.01
CA GLU A 345 -16.17 1.45 8.45
C GLU A 345 -17.19 2.40 7.80
N PRO A 346 -17.71 2.09 6.60
CA PRO A 346 -18.46 3.05 5.78
C PRO A 346 -19.72 3.64 6.41
N TRP A 347 -20.39 2.91 7.28
CA TRP A 347 -21.63 3.37 7.94
C TRP A 347 -21.45 4.55 8.90
N PHE A 348 -20.21 4.86 9.29
CA PHE A 348 -19.91 6.05 10.09
C PHE A 348 -19.89 7.35 9.28
N PHE A 349 -19.95 7.27 7.96
CA PHE A 349 -19.83 8.41 7.05
C PHE A 349 -21.12 8.77 6.30
N GLY A 350 -22.23 8.15 6.67
CA GLY A 350 -23.55 8.38 6.08
C GLY A 350 -23.90 7.38 4.98
N GLU A 351 -25.18 7.32 4.63
CA GLU A 351 -25.72 6.33 3.68
C GLU A 351 -25.16 6.46 2.28
N GLU A 352 -24.97 7.69 1.79
CA GLU A 352 -24.38 7.93 0.47
C GLU A 352 -22.92 7.44 0.40
N ALA A 353 -22.12 7.78 1.38
CA ALA A 353 -20.72 7.32 1.46
C ALA A 353 -20.65 5.78 1.56
N GLU A 354 -21.51 5.17 2.38
CA GLU A 354 -21.56 3.71 2.49
C GLU A 354 -21.92 3.06 1.15
N ARG A 355 -22.93 3.57 0.46
CA ARG A 355 -23.35 3.07 -0.86
C ARG A 355 -22.22 3.18 -1.88
N LEU A 356 -21.56 4.34 -1.94
CA LEU A 356 -20.46 4.57 -2.89
C LEU A 356 -19.24 3.72 -2.58
N VAL A 357 -18.80 3.68 -1.34
CA VAL A 357 -17.63 2.86 -0.93
C VAL A 357 -17.91 1.38 -1.20
N ARG A 358 -19.11 0.87 -0.88
CA ARG A 358 -19.50 -0.50 -1.22
C ARG A 358 -19.37 -0.77 -2.72
N ALA A 359 -19.86 0.13 -3.56
CA ALA A 359 -19.78 0.01 -5.01
C ALA A 359 -18.32 -0.02 -5.50
N TRP A 360 -17.49 0.87 -5.00
CA TRP A 360 -16.07 0.94 -5.36
C TRP A 360 -15.26 -0.28 -4.90
N LEU A 361 -15.54 -0.81 -3.72
CA LEU A 361 -14.91 -2.04 -3.24
C LEU A 361 -15.37 -3.27 -4.05
N ARG A 362 -16.61 -3.31 -4.48
CA ARG A 362 -17.08 -4.36 -5.41
C ARG A 362 -16.42 -4.25 -6.78
N LEU A 363 -16.22 -3.02 -7.29
CA LEU A 363 -15.44 -2.81 -8.50
C LEU A 363 -14.00 -3.30 -8.32
N ARG A 364 -13.37 -3.03 -7.16
CA ARG A 364 -12.03 -3.54 -6.84
C ARG A 364 -11.95 -5.05 -7.05
N LEU A 365 -12.91 -5.80 -6.54
CA LEU A 365 -12.95 -7.25 -6.73
C LEU A 365 -13.11 -7.63 -8.21
N ARG A 366 -13.96 -6.91 -8.94
CA ARG A 366 -14.14 -7.16 -10.38
C ARG A 366 -12.92 -6.81 -11.22
N LEU A 367 -12.09 -5.86 -10.79
CA LEU A 367 -10.84 -5.50 -11.45
C LEU A 367 -9.69 -6.47 -11.15
N LEU A 368 -9.83 -7.41 -10.21
CA LEU A 368 -8.75 -8.31 -9.83
C LEU A 368 -8.08 -9.02 -11.00
N PRO A 369 -8.80 -9.57 -12.01
CA PRO A 369 -8.13 -10.21 -13.15
C PRO A 369 -7.21 -9.26 -13.92
N TYR A 370 -7.61 -8.00 -14.09
CA TYR A 370 -6.77 -6.96 -14.69
C TYR A 370 -5.54 -6.64 -13.84
N LEU A 371 -5.75 -6.46 -12.53
CA LEU A 371 -4.69 -6.13 -11.60
C LEU A 371 -3.69 -7.27 -11.44
N GLU A 372 -4.15 -8.52 -11.37
CA GLU A 372 -3.29 -9.71 -11.30
C GLU A 372 -2.44 -9.89 -12.56
N ALA A 373 -3.04 -9.72 -13.73
CA ALA A 373 -2.31 -9.80 -14.99
C ALA A 373 -1.26 -8.70 -15.11
N SER A 374 -1.62 -7.46 -14.71
CA SER A 374 -0.71 -6.32 -14.68
C SER A 374 0.44 -6.54 -13.69
N LEU A 375 0.13 -7.01 -12.47
CA LEU A 375 1.14 -7.34 -11.46
C LEU A 375 2.10 -8.42 -11.94
N ALA A 376 1.60 -9.50 -12.52
CA ALA A 376 2.44 -10.59 -13.03
C ALA A 376 3.45 -10.08 -14.07
N TRP A 377 2.99 -9.22 -14.98
CA TRP A 377 3.85 -8.57 -15.98
C TRP A 377 4.88 -7.63 -15.32
N ASP A 378 4.42 -6.73 -14.47
CA ASP A 378 5.25 -5.71 -13.85
C ASP A 378 6.30 -6.34 -12.90
N LEU A 379 5.92 -7.33 -12.08
CA LEU A 379 6.84 -8.05 -11.21
C LEU A 379 7.94 -8.78 -11.98
N SER A 380 7.61 -9.35 -13.14
CA SER A 380 8.60 -10.02 -13.99
C SER A 380 9.71 -9.08 -14.46
N ARG A 381 9.40 -7.77 -14.52
CA ARG A 381 10.31 -6.69 -14.94
C ARG A 381 10.83 -5.84 -13.77
N GLY A 382 10.41 -6.08 -12.55
CA GLY A 382 10.79 -5.25 -11.39
C GLY A 382 10.12 -3.88 -11.38
N LEU A 383 8.93 -3.75 -11.97
CA LEU A 383 8.17 -2.51 -12.09
C LEU A 383 7.02 -2.45 -11.07
N PRO A 384 6.57 -1.24 -10.68
CA PRO A 384 5.40 -1.06 -9.84
C PRO A 384 4.09 -1.22 -10.63
N LEU A 385 3.01 -1.65 -9.95
CA LEU A 385 1.66 -1.67 -10.53
C LEU A 385 1.17 -0.26 -10.87
N ALA A 386 1.28 0.66 -9.91
CA ALA A 386 0.95 2.07 -10.10
C ALA A 386 2.21 2.83 -10.52
N LYS A 387 2.21 3.32 -11.75
CA LYS A 387 3.36 3.99 -12.37
C LYS A 387 3.16 5.49 -12.39
N ALA A 388 4.07 6.25 -11.76
CA ALA A 388 4.14 7.69 -11.97
C ALA A 388 4.24 8.00 -13.47
N LEU A 389 3.63 9.09 -13.93
CA LEU A 389 3.64 9.42 -15.35
C LEU A 389 5.04 9.52 -15.97
N PRO A 390 6.07 10.08 -15.30
CA PRO A 390 7.42 10.10 -15.87
C PRO A 390 8.08 8.71 -16.00
N LEU A 391 7.61 7.70 -15.27
CA LEU A 391 8.03 6.32 -15.48
C LEU A 391 7.34 5.71 -16.72
N ALA A 392 6.03 5.93 -16.84
CA ALA A 392 5.24 5.38 -17.95
C ALA A 392 5.46 6.13 -19.27
N PHE A 393 5.80 7.41 -19.21
CA PHE A 393 5.99 8.32 -20.35
C PHE A 393 7.29 9.12 -20.22
N PRO A 394 8.45 8.47 -20.24
CA PRO A 394 9.73 9.12 -19.93
C PRO A 394 10.14 10.19 -20.94
N GLN A 395 9.65 10.09 -22.18
CA GLN A 395 9.93 11.07 -23.25
C GLN A 395 9.01 12.28 -23.21
N ASP A 396 7.97 12.25 -22.38
CA ASP A 396 7.02 13.34 -22.24
C ASP A 396 7.50 14.35 -21.18
N PRO A 397 7.94 15.57 -21.58
CA PRO A 397 8.47 16.55 -20.63
C PRO A 397 7.40 17.09 -19.67
N TRP A 398 6.12 16.97 -20.01
CA TRP A 398 5.00 17.46 -19.19
C TRP A 398 4.55 16.46 -18.13
N ALA A 399 4.84 15.20 -18.32
CA ALA A 399 4.43 14.12 -17.40
C ALA A 399 4.89 14.37 -15.94
N ARG A 400 6.04 15.04 -15.75
CA ARG A 400 6.62 15.33 -14.42
C ARG A 400 5.82 16.35 -13.61
N GLY A 401 4.96 17.14 -14.25
CA GLY A 401 4.14 18.16 -13.59
C GLY A 401 2.85 17.62 -12.95
N PHE A 402 2.52 16.33 -13.13
CA PHE A 402 1.27 15.73 -12.68
C PHE A 402 1.53 14.60 -11.68
N GLU A 403 1.91 15.01 -10.46
CA GLU A 403 2.43 14.13 -9.42
C GLU A 403 1.38 13.20 -8.77
N GLU A 404 0.08 13.50 -8.92
CA GLU A 404 -1.02 12.68 -8.41
C GLU A 404 -1.76 11.92 -9.51
N GLU A 405 -1.18 11.86 -10.73
CA GLU A 405 -1.68 11.03 -11.81
C GLU A 405 -0.77 9.81 -12.00
N PHE A 406 -1.36 8.68 -12.32
CA PHE A 406 -0.60 7.46 -12.52
C PHE A 406 -1.25 6.51 -13.50
N LEU A 407 -0.44 5.63 -14.08
CA LEU A 407 -0.87 4.54 -14.92
C LEU A 407 -0.92 3.25 -14.11
N VAL A 408 -2.03 2.53 -14.17
CA VAL A 408 -2.20 1.21 -13.56
C VAL A 408 -2.04 0.13 -14.64
N GLY A 409 -1.06 -0.72 -14.47
CA GLY A 409 -0.67 -1.61 -15.56
C GLY A 409 -0.17 -0.81 -16.75
N THR A 410 -0.67 -1.12 -17.94
CA THR A 410 -0.30 -0.45 -19.20
C THR A 410 -1.40 0.43 -19.78
N ASP A 411 -2.63 0.31 -19.29
CA ASP A 411 -3.80 0.79 -20.03
C ASP A 411 -4.72 1.76 -19.28
N LEU A 412 -4.73 1.76 -17.93
CA LEU A 412 -5.61 2.60 -17.14
C LEU A 412 -4.86 3.81 -16.58
N LEU A 413 -5.29 5.02 -16.95
CA LEU A 413 -4.82 6.28 -16.36
C LEU A 413 -5.82 6.75 -15.31
N VAL A 414 -5.31 6.98 -14.10
CA VAL A 414 -6.08 7.39 -12.92
C VAL A 414 -5.58 8.75 -12.45
N ALA A 415 -6.50 9.68 -12.25
CA ALA A 415 -6.20 11.01 -11.72
C ALA A 415 -7.08 11.31 -10.49
N PRO A 416 -6.68 10.86 -9.29
CA PRO A 416 -7.47 11.05 -8.08
C PRO A 416 -7.76 12.51 -7.79
N LEU A 417 -8.94 12.76 -7.24
CA LEU A 417 -9.35 14.09 -6.78
C LEU A 417 -8.76 14.34 -5.39
N VAL A 418 -7.86 15.32 -5.31
CA VAL A 418 -7.11 15.64 -4.07
C VAL A 418 -7.55 16.95 -3.43
N GLU A 419 -8.66 17.51 -3.91
CA GLU A 419 -9.29 18.71 -3.38
C GLU A 419 -10.81 18.52 -3.31
N PRO A 420 -11.51 19.22 -2.39
CA PRO A 420 -12.96 19.13 -2.30
C PRO A 420 -13.66 19.72 -3.53
N GLY A 421 -14.90 19.27 -3.77
CA GLY A 421 -15.77 19.81 -4.80
C GLY A 421 -15.63 19.19 -6.19
N GLY A 422 -14.71 18.24 -6.38
CA GLY A 422 -14.64 17.41 -7.59
C GLY A 422 -14.06 18.07 -8.84
N LYS A 423 -13.50 19.28 -8.77
CA LYS A 423 -12.84 19.92 -9.90
C LYS A 423 -11.40 19.45 -10.04
N ARG A 424 -10.98 19.14 -11.26
CA ARG A 424 -9.59 18.80 -11.57
C ARG A 424 -9.23 19.08 -13.01
N GLU A 425 -7.95 19.38 -13.24
CA GLU A 425 -7.29 19.28 -14.54
C GLU A 425 -6.57 17.93 -14.61
N VAL A 426 -6.84 17.18 -15.66
CA VAL A 426 -6.21 15.88 -15.91
C VAL A 426 -5.34 15.97 -17.15
N TYR A 427 -4.10 15.55 -17.03
CA TYR A 427 -3.20 15.44 -18.16
C TYR A 427 -3.34 14.07 -18.83
N LEU A 428 -3.60 14.07 -20.13
CA LEU A 428 -3.56 12.86 -20.96
C LEU A 428 -2.31 12.94 -21.85
N PRO A 429 -1.33 12.03 -21.65
CA PRO A 429 -0.14 11.96 -22.51
C PRO A 429 -0.47 11.61 -23.95
N GLU A 430 0.54 11.63 -24.83
CA GLU A 430 0.37 11.24 -26.24
C GLU A 430 -0.36 9.89 -26.36
N GLY A 431 -1.30 9.82 -27.28
CA GLY A 431 -2.13 8.65 -27.55
C GLY A 431 -3.62 8.97 -27.57
N ARG A 432 -4.42 7.94 -27.74
CA ARG A 432 -5.88 8.03 -27.76
C ARG A 432 -6.45 7.40 -26.49
N TRP A 433 -7.26 8.20 -25.77
CA TRP A 433 -7.78 7.87 -24.45
C TRP A 433 -9.30 7.95 -24.42
N TYR A 434 -9.93 6.95 -23.88
CA TYR A 434 -11.39 6.92 -23.66
C TYR A 434 -11.71 7.21 -22.19
N ASP A 435 -12.56 8.22 -21.97
CA ASP A 435 -13.18 8.46 -20.67
C ASP A 435 -14.12 7.27 -20.35
N LEU A 436 -13.83 6.54 -19.28
CA LEU A 436 -14.59 5.35 -18.94
C LEU A 436 -16.00 5.65 -18.38
N TRP A 437 -16.31 6.91 -18.08
CA TRP A 437 -17.63 7.33 -17.63
C TRP A 437 -18.56 7.70 -18.76
N THR A 438 -18.03 8.32 -19.81
CA THR A 438 -18.82 8.87 -20.92
C THR A 438 -18.62 8.13 -22.23
N GLY A 439 -17.55 7.34 -22.35
CA GLY A 439 -17.14 6.75 -23.63
C GLY A 439 -16.52 7.76 -24.60
N GLY A 440 -16.30 9.01 -24.15
CA GLY A 440 -15.71 10.07 -24.96
C GLY A 440 -14.25 9.83 -25.28
N LEU A 441 -13.85 10.08 -26.53
CA LEU A 441 -12.48 9.96 -27.01
C LEU A 441 -11.74 11.29 -26.87
N TYR A 442 -10.52 11.21 -26.34
CA TYR A 442 -9.57 12.32 -26.27
C TYR A 442 -8.29 11.94 -26.98
N GLU A 443 -7.70 12.89 -27.70
CA GLU A 443 -6.37 12.73 -28.30
C GLU A 443 -5.36 13.53 -27.47
N GLY A 444 -4.36 12.83 -26.91
CA GLY A 444 -3.25 13.45 -26.19
C GLY A 444 -2.08 13.83 -27.11
N PRO A 445 -1.17 14.72 -26.65
CA PRO A 445 -1.17 15.33 -25.32
C PRO A 445 -2.24 16.41 -25.16
N THR A 446 -2.99 16.36 -24.06
CA THR A 446 -4.07 17.34 -23.80
C THR A 446 -4.39 17.46 -22.32
N LEU A 447 -5.09 18.53 -21.94
CA LEU A 447 -5.66 18.72 -20.61
C LEU A 447 -7.18 18.61 -20.65
N VAL A 448 -7.72 17.76 -19.78
CA VAL A 448 -9.16 17.63 -19.56
C VAL A 448 -9.53 18.37 -18.28
N ARG A 449 -10.36 19.42 -18.41
CA ARG A 449 -10.80 20.26 -17.29
C ARG A 449 -12.29 20.11 -17.11
N LYS A 450 -12.71 19.47 -16.03
CA LYS A 450 -14.14 19.37 -15.68
C LYS A 450 -14.35 19.15 -14.19
N LYS A 451 -15.59 19.04 -13.78
CA LYS A 451 -16.01 18.63 -12.47
C LYS A 451 -16.53 17.20 -12.54
N TRP A 452 -16.00 16.33 -11.69
CA TRP A 452 -16.48 14.95 -11.51
C TRP A 452 -17.42 14.89 -10.30
N PRO A 453 -18.61 14.27 -10.43
CA PRO A 453 -19.50 14.04 -9.31
C PRO A 453 -18.86 13.07 -8.29
N LEU A 454 -19.44 12.97 -7.09
CA LEU A 454 -18.84 12.21 -5.98
C LEU A 454 -18.65 10.73 -6.28
N GLU A 455 -19.53 10.14 -7.08
CA GLU A 455 -19.45 8.74 -7.51
C GLU A 455 -18.33 8.43 -8.52
N GLN A 456 -17.70 9.46 -9.11
CA GLN A 456 -16.73 9.32 -10.19
C GLN A 456 -15.33 9.79 -9.78
N ILE A 457 -14.31 9.09 -10.25
CA ILE A 457 -12.91 9.53 -10.30
C ILE A 457 -12.53 9.70 -11.77
N PRO A 458 -11.69 10.70 -12.16
CA PRO A 458 -11.12 10.74 -13.51
C PRO A 458 -10.42 9.41 -13.83
N LEU A 459 -10.94 8.71 -14.82
CA LEU A 459 -10.46 7.40 -15.23
C LEU A 459 -10.55 7.25 -16.74
N PHE A 460 -9.40 7.00 -17.35
CA PHE A 460 -9.25 6.89 -18.80
C PHE A 460 -8.55 5.58 -19.15
N ALA A 461 -8.90 5.03 -20.30
CA ALA A 461 -8.24 3.85 -20.83
C ALA A 461 -7.69 4.11 -22.23
N ARG A 462 -6.54 3.50 -22.55
CA ARG A 462 -5.97 3.57 -23.90
C ARG A 462 -6.89 2.92 -24.91
N GLU A 463 -6.93 3.47 -26.11
CA GLU A 463 -7.54 2.80 -27.26
C GLU A 463 -6.86 1.45 -27.49
N GLY A 464 -7.66 0.43 -27.75
CA GLY A 464 -7.20 -0.95 -27.97
C GLY A 464 -6.98 -1.74 -26.69
N ALA A 465 -7.16 -1.15 -25.51
CA ALA A 465 -7.06 -1.87 -24.24
C ALA A 465 -8.10 -2.98 -24.13
N VAL A 466 -7.68 -4.10 -23.55
CA VAL A 466 -8.54 -5.23 -23.18
C VAL A 466 -8.49 -5.35 -21.66
N ILE A 467 -9.62 -5.11 -21.01
CA ILE A 467 -9.73 -5.09 -19.55
C ILE A 467 -10.49 -6.32 -19.08
N PRO A 468 -9.81 -7.36 -18.59
CA PRO A 468 -10.48 -8.52 -18.01
C PRO A 468 -11.17 -8.13 -16.70
N LEU A 469 -12.41 -8.57 -16.54
CA LEU A 469 -13.23 -8.35 -15.37
C LEU A 469 -13.64 -9.68 -14.73
N GLY A 470 -13.61 -9.70 -13.41
CA GLY A 470 -14.12 -10.78 -12.60
C GLY A 470 -15.66 -10.75 -12.48
N SER A 471 -16.21 -11.91 -12.16
CA SER A 471 -17.62 -12.01 -11.75
C SER A 471 -17.85 -11.24 -10.45
N PRO A 472 -19.08 -10.77 -10.19
CA PRO A 472 -19.45 -10.36 -8.84
C PRO A 472 -19.18 -11.52 -7.87
N SER A 473 -18.50 -11.22 -6.76
CA SER A 473 -18.17 -12.22 -5.75
C SER A 473 -19.32 -12.33 -4.73
N PRO A 474 -20.05 -13.44 -4.67
CA PRO A 474 -21.12 -13.60 -3.68
C PRO A 474 -20.60 -13.64 -2.25
N SER A 475 -19.36 -14.13 -2.06
CA SER A 475 -18.68 -14.18 -0.77
C SER A 475 -18.04 -12.86 -0.36
N LEU A 476 -18.00 -11.87 -1.29
CA LEU A 476 -17.34 -10.57 -1.10
C LEU A 476 -15.84 -10.68 -0.78
N ARG A 477 -15.18 -11.73 -1.29
CA ARG A 477 -13.75 -12.01 -1.08
C ARG A 477 -13.00 -12.11 -2.41
N ALA A 478 -11.74 -11.72 -2.40
CA ALA A 478 -10.85 -11.76 -3.56
C ALA A 478 -10.60 -13.19 -4.07
N GLU A 479 -10.49 -14.16 -3.17
CA GLU A 479 -10.20 -15.56 -3.52
C GLU A 479 -11.27 -16.20 -4.42
N ASP A 480 -12.52 -15.75 -4.31
CA ASP A 480 -13.66 -16.34 -4.99
C ASP A 480 -14.01 -15.65 -6.31
N VAL A 481 -13.26 -14.62 -6.69
CA VAL A 481 -13.45 -13.94 -7.98
C VAL A 481 -12.93 -14.81 -9.11
N VAL A 482 -13.77 -15.05 -10.11
CA VAL A 482 -13.39 -15.75 -11.34
C VAL A 482 -13.53 -14.82 -12.54
N LEU A 483 -12.76 -15.05 -13.58
CA LEU A 483 -12.86 -14.27 -14.81
C LEU A 483 -14.26 -14.42 -15.41
N GLN A 484 -14.95 -13.30 -15.62
CA GLN A 484 -16.26 -13.26 -16.25
C GLN A 484 -16.15 -13.00 -17.76
N GLY A 485 -15.28 -12.06 -18.14
CA GLY A 485 -15.11 -11.65 -19.51
C GLY A 485 -14.21 -10.43 -19.63
N VAL A 486 -14.24 -9.76 -20.76
CA VAL A 486 -13.39 -8.59 -21.04
C VAL A 486 -14.22 -7.40 -21.47
N VAL A 487 -13.74 -6.20 -21.16
CA VAL A 487 -14.21 -4.93 -21.74
C VAL A 487 -13.17 -4.48 -22.75
N LEU A 488 -13.64 -4.17 -23.96
CA LEU A 488 -12.81 -3.63 -25.03
C LEU A 488 -12.87 -2.10 -25.02
N VAL A 489 -11.75 -1.44 -25.31
CA VAL A 489 -11.67 0.01 -25.35
C VAL A 489 -11.40 0.50 -26.76
N GLY A 490 -12.41 1.16 -27.34
CA GLY A 490 -12.31 1.67 -28.70
C GLY A 490 -12.31 0.59 -29.79
N LYS A 491 -12.01 1.00 -31.01
CA LYS A 491 -11.93 0.11 -32.16
C LYS A 491 -10.58 -0.59 -32.19
N GLY A 492 -10.55 -1.91 -32.21
CA GLY A 492 -9.31 -2.70 -32.37
C GLY A 492 -9.01 -3.69 -31.26
N GLY A 493 -9.72 -3.63 -30.13
CA GLY A 493 -9.60 -4.64 -29.06
C GLY A 493 -10.07 -6.02 -29.50
N GLU A 494 -10.91 -6.11 -30.52
CA GLU A 494 -11.45 -7.38 -31.05
C GLU A 494 -10.40 -8.35 -31.57
N ARG A 495 -9.22 -7.87 -31.94
CA ARG A 495 -8.14 -8.69 -32.51
C ARG A 495 -7.35 -9.51 -31.49
N ASN A 496 -7.51 -9.19 -30.19
CA ASN A 496 -6.70 -9.77 -29.11
C ASN A 496 -7.49 -10.70 -28.18
N VAL A 497 -8.76 -11.01 -28.48
CA VAL A 497 -9.61 -11.84 -27.63
C VAL A 497 -9.73 -13.24 -28.22
N ASP A 498 -8.73 -14.08 -27.95
CA ASP A 498 -8.78 -15.49 -28.41
C ASP A 498 -9.73 -16.38 -27.59
N GLN A 499 -10.03 -16.01 -26.34
CA GLN A 499 -10.95 -16.77 -25.47
C GLN A 499 -11.54 -15.86 -24.38
N GLY A 500 -12.76 -15.42 -24.53
CA GLY A 500 -13.46 -14.69 -23.47
C GLY A 500 -14.77 -14.07 -23.94
N GLN A 501 -15.74 -14.01 -23.04
CA GLN A 501 -16.98 -13.28 -23.30
C GLN A 501 -16.69 -11.78 -23.34
N VAL A 502 -17.03 -11.10 -24.42
CA VAL A 502 -17.00 -9.64 -24.49
C VAL A 502 -18.21 -9.10 -23.72
N LEU A 503 -17.94 -8.35 -22.65
CA LEU A 503 -18.97 -7.74 -21.79
C LEU A 503 -19.48 -6.42 -22.38
N GLY A 504 -18.66 -5.72 -23.14
CA GLY A 504 -19.00 -4.47 -23.79
C GLY A 504 -17.81 -3.76 -24.43
N VAL A 505 -18.12 -2.72 -25.22
CA VAL A 505 -17.14 -1.88 -25.90
C VAL A 505 -17.34 -0.43 -25.46
N VAL A 506 -16.32 0.20 -24.89
CA VAL A 506 -16.42 1.57 -24.33
C VAL A 506 -16.84 2.60 -25.37
N SER A 507 -16.39 2.47 -26.62
CA SER A 507 -16.79 3.38 -27.71
C SER A 507 -18.25 3.25 -28.16
N GLU A 508 -18.96 2.21 -27.71
CA GLU A 508 -20.34 1.87 -28.12
C GLU A 508 -21.36 2.03 -26.98
N GLY A 509 -21.06 2.92 -26.01
CA GLY A 509 -21.97 3.24 -24.93
C GLY A 509 -21.88 2.32 -23.70
N PHE A 510 -20.91 1.40 -23.66
CA PHE A 510 -20.58 0.67 -22.43
C PHE A 510 -19.70 1.56 -21.54
N THR A 511 -20.10 1.75 -20.29
CA THR A 511 -19.43 2.67 -19.38
C THR A 511 -19.16 2.01 -18.02
N LEU A 512 -18.22 2.60 -17.27
CA LEU A 512 -17.92 2.16 -15.91
C LEU A 512 -19.12 2.30 -14.97
N GLY A 513 -19.98 3.30 -15.21
CA GLY A 513 -21.23 3.48 -14.46
C GLY A 513 -22.13 2.24 -14.48
N ARG A 514 -22.23 1.56 -15.62
CA ARG A 514 -22.98 0.30 -15.72
C ARG A 514 -22.40 -0.83 -14.89
N ILE A 515 -21.06 -0.86 -14.77
CA ILE A 515 -20.37 -1.87 -13.94
C ILE A 515 -20.60 -1.60 -12.45
N LEU A 516 -20.55 -0.33 -12.04
CA LEU A 516 -20.64 0.07 -10.63
C LEU A 516 -22.08 0.04 -10.11
N PHE A 517 -23.01 0.54 -10.90
CA PHE A 517 -24.35 0.88 -10.42
C PHE A 517 -25.49 0.13 -11.15
N GLY A 518 -25.16 -0.68 -12.16
CA GLY A 518 -26.17 -1.35 -13.00
C GLY A 518 -26.80 -0.43 -14.04
N GLU A 519 -27.83 -0.91 -14.77
CA GLU A 519 -28.47 -0.18 -15.89
C GLU A 519 -29.45 0.93 -15.42
N GLY A 520 -29.19 1.59 -14.34
CA GLY A 520 -30.15 2.52 -13.71
C GLY A 520 -29.61 3.91 -13.34
N LEU A 521 -28.47 4.35 -13.88
CA LEU A 521 -27.96 5.73 -13.70
C LEU A 521 -27.78 6.40 -15.04
#